data_33a2bf62457245d15a0de3a623961f71
#
_entry.id   33a2bf62457245d15a0de3a623961f71
#
_cell.length_a   1.000
_cell.length_b   1.000
_cell.length_c   1.000
_cell.angle_alpha   90.00
_cell.angle_beta   90.00
_cell.angle_gamma   90.00
#
_symmetry.space_group_name_H-M   'P 1'
#
loop_
_entity.id
_entity.type
_entity.pdbx_description
1 polymer ?
#
loop_
_entity_poly.entity_id
_entity_poly.type
_entity_poly.pdbx_seq_one_letter_code
_entity_poly.pdbx_strand_id
1 'polypeptide(L)'
;MIEIRNVSKWYGPVQVLTDCNVVINKGDVVVVCGPSGSGKSTLIKTVNALEPIQKGDIFVDGIQVNAKETNLPKLRSRVGMVFQHFELFPHLSVTENLTIAQIKVLGRSQDEARARGLKMLERVGLTAHKDKYPGQLSGGQQQRVAIARALSMDPIVMLFDEPTSALDPEMVGEVLDVMVGLAKEGMTMMVVTHEMG
;
A
#
# COMPACT_ATOMS: atom_id res chain seq x y z
N MET A 1 10.06 5.71 11.68
CA MET A 1 9.09 4.68 11.24
C MET A 1 9.65 3.85 10.08
N ILE A 2 10.06 4.47 8.97
CA ILE A 2 10.79 3.80 7.87
C ILE A 2 12.17 4.42 7.75
N GLU A 3 13.21 3.60 7.62
CA GLU A 3 14.56 4.05 7.34
C GLU A 3 15.14 3.23 6.18
N ILE A 4 15.58 3.92 5.15
CA ILE A 4 16.26 3.39 3.98
C ILE A 4 17.69 3.92 4.04
N ARG A 5 18.69 3.04 4.12
CA ARG A 5 20.10 3.39 4.32
C ARG A 5 20.97 2.82 3.21
N ASN A 6 21.54 3.67 2.38
CA ASN A 6 22.47 3.33 1.30
C ASN A 6 21.96 2.19 0.41
N VAL A 7 20.66 2.20 0.11
CA VAL A 7 20.01 1.13 -0.64
C VAL A 7 20.35 1.21 -2.11
N SER A 8 20.88 0.12 -2.64
CA SER A 8 21.12 -0.05 -4.07
C SER A 8 20.52 -1.36 -4.57
N LYS A 9 19.95 -1.32 -5.78
CA LYS A 9 19.28 -2.46 -6.41
C LYS A 9 19.61 -2.58 -7.87
N TRP A 10 19.79 -3.82 -8.29
CA TRP A 10 20.02 -4.20 -9.69
C TRP A 10 18.99 -5.23 -10.16
N TYR A 11 18.66 -5.16 -11.45
CA TYR A 11 18.02 -6.23 -12.21
C TYR A 11 19.04 -6.73 -13.24
N GLY A 12 19.63 -7.89 -12.97
CA GLY A 12 20.78 -8.36 -13.75
C GLY A 12 21.90 -7.32 -13.75
N PRO A 13 22.38 -6.85 -14.91
CA PRO A 13 23.45 -5.85 -15.02
C PRO A 13 22.96 -4.39 -14.83
N VAL A 14 21.66 -4.17 -14.82
CA VAL A 14 21.07 -2.82 -14.78
C VAL A 14 20.85 -2.37 -13.33
N GLN A 15 21.55 -1.31 -12.93
CA GLN A 15 21.33 -0.67 -11.64
C GLN A 15 20.11 0.27 -11.72
N VAL A 16 19.13 0.07 -10.83
CA VAL A 16 17.88 0.84 -10.80
C VAL A 16 17.83 1.79 -9.61
N LEU A 17 18.42 1.39 -8.48
CA LEU A 17 18.55 2.25 -7.30
C LEU A 17 20.03 2.38 -6.94
N THR A 18 20.46 3.61 -6.61
CA THR A 18 21.84 3.92 -6.26
C THR A 18 21.88 4.71 -4.95
N ASP A 19 22.43 4.10 -3.90
CA ASP A 19 22.70 4.70 -2.58
C ASP A 19 21.54 5.55 -2.04
N CYS A 20 20.31 5.01 -2.16
CA CYS A 20 19.10 5.69 -1.70
C CYS A 20 19.07 5.80 -0.18
N ASN A 21 18.77 7.00 0.33
CA ASN A 21 18.65 7.29 1.74
C ASN A 21 17.36 8.07 2.01
N VAL A 22 16.48 7.54 2.86
CA VAL A 22 15.20 8.16 3.23
C VAL A 22 14.89 7.84 4.68
N VAL A 23 14.40 8.82 5.42
CA VAL A 23 13.85 8.66 6.77
C VAL A 23 12.43 9.18 6.78
N ILE A 24 11.50 8.35 7.21
CA ILE A 24 10.07 8.70 7.37
C ILE A 24 9.72 8.47 8.84
N ASN A 25 9.34 9.54 9.54
CA ASN A 25 8.92 9.43 10.93
C ASN A 25 7.45 8.99 11.03
N LYS A 26 7.03 8.63 12.23
CA LYS A 26 5.63 8.30 12.47
C LYS A 26 4.74 9.52 12.23
N GLY A 27 3.71 9.36 11.41
CA GLY A 27 2.78 10.42 11.04
C GLY A 27 3.21 11.25 9.82
N ASP A 28 4.43 11.06 9.31
CA ASP A 28 4.88 11.75 8.11
C ASP A 28 4.17 11.21 6.85
N VAL A 29 3.92 12.11 5.92
CA VAL A 29 3.53 11.79 4.55
C VAL A 29 4.66 12.19 3.62
N VAL A 30 5.34 11.22 3.04
CA VAL A 30 6.45 11.45 2.11
C VAL A 30 6.03 11.11 0.70
N VAL A 31 6.18 12.07 -0.21
CA VAL A 31 5.88 11.90 -1.63
C VAL A 31 7.18 11.78 -2.41
N VAL A 32 7.31 10.69 -3.16
CA VAL A 32 8.46 10.42 -4.04
C VAL A 32 8.03 10.71 -5.47
N CYS A 33 8.52 11.83 -6.01
CA CYS A 33 8.23 12.27 -7.37
C CYS A 33 9.41 12.04 -8.31
N GLY A 34 9.13 11.93 -9.59
CA GLY A 34 10.15 11.83 -10.64
C GLY A 34 9.59 11.23 -11.94
N PRO A 35 10.37 11.23 -13.02
CA PRO A 35 9.93 10.72 -14.32
C PRO A 35 9.62 9.22 -14.27
N SER A 36 8.82 8.75 -15.23
CA SER A 36 8.58 7.32 -15.41
C SER A 36 9.89 6.56 -15.61
N GLY A 37 10.01 5.37 -15.04
CA GLY A 37 11.21 4.55 -15.14
C GLY A 37 12.38 4.96 -14.24
N SER A 38 12.25 5.98 -13.37
CA SER A 38 13.32 6.41 -12.47
C SER A 38 13.51 5.52 -11.21
N GLY A 39 12.81 4.40 -11.10
CA GLY A 39 12.98 3.45 -9.99
C GLY A 39 12.05 3.67 -8.78
N LYS A 40 11.11 4.62 -8.83
CA LYS A 40 10.20 4.94 -7.70
C LYS A 40 9.39 3.74 -7.23
N SER A 41 8.73 3.05 -8.18
CA SER A 41 7.94 1.84 -7.87
C SER A 41 8.83 0.70 -7.35
N THR A 42 10.07 0.62 -7.80
CA THR A 42 11.05 -0.32 -7.25
C THR A 42 11.37 0.06 -5.80
N LEU A 43 11.67 1.34 -5.53
CA LEU A 43 12.01 1.81 -4.19
C LEU A 43 10.90 1.51 -3.17
N ILE A 44 9.65 1.85 -3.48
CA ILE A 44 8.54 1.61 -2.54
C ILE A 44 8.33 0.11 -2.28
N LYS A 45 8.51 -0.75 -3.29
CA LYS A 45 8.40 -2.22 -3.16
C LYS A 45 9.53 -2.86 -2.36
N THR A 46 10.67 -2.17 -2.18
CA THR A 46 11.74 -2.65 -1.30
C THR A 46 11.36 -2.53 0.18
N VAL A 47 10.50 -1.57 0.55
CA VAL A 47 10.09 -1.31 1.94
C VAL A 47 9.35 -2.50 2.57
N ASN A 48 8.61 -3.27 1.77
CA ASN A 48 7.90 -4.48 2.22
C ASN A 48 8.53 -5.78 1.68
N ALA A 49 9.76 -5.68 1.14
CA ALA A 49 10.51 -6.78 0.54
C ALA A 49 9.79 -7.51 -0.61
N LEU A 50 8.84 -6.83 -1.31
CA LEU A 50 8.34 -7.35 -2.60
C LEU A 50 9.46 -7.34 -3.65
N GLU A 51 10.37 -6.35 -3.53
CA GLU A 51 11.60 -6.29 -4.31
C GLU A 51 12.81 -6.39 -3.37
N PRO A 52 13.63 -7.46 -3.47
CA PRO A 52 14.83 -7.60 -2.66
C PRO A 52 15.90 -6.61 -3.10
N ILE A 53 16.68 -6.10 -2.14
CA ILE A 53 17.83 -5.23 -2.38
C ILE A 53 19.14 -6.03 -2.38
N GLN A 54 20.19 -5.50 -3.02
CA GLN A 54 21.51 -6.11 -3.03
C GLN A 54 22.51 -5.40 -2.11
N LYS A 55 22.28 -4.10 -1.79
CA LYS A 55 23.12 -3.34 -0.86
C LYS A 55 22.26 -2.43 0.01
N GLY A 56 22.77 -2.11 1.19
CA GLY A 56 22.14 -1.25 2.16
C GLY A 56 21.18 -1.99 3.08
N ASP A 57 20.45 -1.23 3.89
CA ASP A 57 19.52 -1.74 4.88
C ASP A 57 18.22 -0.96 4.87
N ILE A 58 17.12 -1.67 5.12
CA ILE A 58 15.79 -1.08 5.25
C ILE A 58 15.22 -1.51 6.60
N PHE A 59 14.69 -0.54 7.33
CA PHE A 59 14.01 -0.78 8.61
C PHE A 59 12.58 -0.25 8.55
N VAL A 60 11.65 -1.03 9.07
CA VAL A 60 10.26 -0.63 9.30
C VAL A 60 9.92 -0.90 10.75
N ASP A 61 9.59 0.14 11.50
CA ASP A 61 9.29 0.07 12.93
C ASP A 61 10.40 -0.67 13.72
N GLY A 62 11.66 -0.38 13.39
CA GLY A 62 12.84 -1.00 14.00
C GLY A 62 13.17 -2.41 13.53
N ILE A 63 12.31 -3.00 12.67
CA ILE A 63 12.54 -4.35 12.10
C ILE A 63 13.34 -4.21 10.81
N GLN A 64 14.48 -4.84 10.72
CA GLN A 64 15.29 -4.89 9.49
C GLN A 64 14.61 -5.76 8.44
N VAL A 65 14.15 -5.15 7.34
CA VAL A 65 13.35 -5.81 6.31
C VAL A 65 14.15 -6.88 5.56
N ASN A 66 15.41 -6.60 5.27
CA ASN A 66 16.29 -7.46 4.47
C ASN A 66 17.14 -8.42 5.31
N ALA A 67 16.91 -8.54 6.62
CA ALA A 67 17.57 -9.57 7.43
C ALA A 67 17.01 -10.96 7.13
N LYS A 68 17.88 -11.97 7.13
CA LYS A 68 17.50 -13.36 6.82
C LYS A 68 16.48 -13.94 7.80
N GLU A 69 16.52 -13.48 9.05
CA GLU A 69 15.65 -13.93 10.14
C GLU A 69 14.28 -13.24 10.14
N THR A 70 14.09 -12.23 9.31
CA THR A 70 12.86 -11.44 9.31
C THR A 70 11.68 -12.26 8.80
N ASN A 71 10.63 -12.34 9.62
CA ASN A 71 9.37 -12.94 9.23
C ASN A 71 8.60 -11.99 8.29
N LEU A 72 8.83 -12.12 6.99
CA LEU A 72 8.23 -11.26 5.96
C LEU A 72 6.69 -11.30 5.96
N PRO A 73 5.99 -12.43 6.11
CA PRO A 73 4.54 -12.44 6.26
C PRO A 73 4.04 -11.56 7.41
N LYS A 74 4.70 -11.63 8.57
CA LYS A 74 4.37 -10.80 9.73
C LYS A 74 4.66 -9.31 9.49
N LEU A 75 5.79 -8.99 8.84
CA LEU A 75 6.10 -7.62 8.46
C LEU A 75 5.06 -7.06 7.48
N ARG A 76 4.77 -7.80 6.41
CA ARG A 76 3.80 -7.40 5.36
C ARG A 76 2.39 -7.24 5.88
N SER A 77 1.99 -7.98 6.92
CA SER A 77 0.68 -7.79 7.54
C SER A 77 0.52 -6.44 8.24
N ARG A 78 1.65 -5.78 8.58
CA ARG A 78 1.69 -4.46 9.23
C ARG A 78 1.95 -3.31 8.25
N VAL A 79 2.28 -3.61 6.99
CA VAL A 79 2.59 -2.63 5.94
C VAL A 79 1.52 -2.72 4.87
N GLY A 80 0.62 -1.75 4.84
CA GLY A 80 -0.39 -1.66 3.78
C GLY A 80 0.25 -1.26 2.46
N MET A 81 -0.16 -1.91 1.37
CA MET A 81 0.30 -1.58 0.02
C MET A 81 -0.90 -1.42 -0.92
N VAL A 82 -0.92 -0.31 -1.64
CA VAL A 82 -1.91 0.01 -2.67
C VAL A 82 -1.18 0.18 -3.99
N PHE A 83 -1.58 -0.59 -4.99
CA PHE A 83 -0.95 -0.66 -6.30
C PHE A 83 -1.67 0.20 -7.33
N GLN A 84 -1.00 0.53 -8.40
CA GLN A 84 -1.53 1.27 -9.55
C GLN A 84 -2.77 0.59 -10.17
N HIS A 85 -2.78 -0.74 -10.26
CA HIS A 85 -3.83 -1.54 -10.91
C HIS A 85 -4.75 -2.25 -9.90
N PHE A 86 -4.94 -1.66 -8.70
CA PHE A 86 -5.88 -2.10 -7.66
C PHE A 86 -5.60 -3.48 -7.07
N GLU A 87 -5.22 -4.48 -7.87
CA GLU A 87 -4.88 -5.86 -7.48
C GLU A 87 -5.96 -6.53 -6.60
N LEU A 88 -7.24 -6.27 -6.92
CA LEU A 88 -8.35 -6.96 -6.27
C LEU A 88 -8.52 -8.37 -6.84
N PHE A 89 -8.95 -9.31 -6.00
CA PHE A 89 -9.30 -10.65 -6.43
C PHE A 89 -10.61 -10.60 -7.22
N PRO A 90 -10.61 -10.84 -8.55
CA PRO A 90 -11.78 -10.61 -9.38
C PRO A 90 -12.92 -11.62 -9.14
N HIS A 91 -12.59 -12.79 -8.59
CA HIS A 91 -13.53 -13.87 -8.26
C HIS A 91 -14.12 -13.76 -6.85
N LEU A 92 -13.69 -12.77 -6.06
CA LEU A 92 -14.18 -12.49 -4.72
C LEU A 92 -15.02 -11.21 -4.74
N SER A 93 -16.08 -11.17 -3.95
CA SER A 93 -16.84 -9.95 -3.67
C SER A 93 -15.98 -8.91 -2.96
N VAL A 94 -16.47 -7.66 -2.89
CA VAL A 94 -15.82 -6.60 -2.11
C VAL A 94 -15.60 -7.04 -0.66
N THR A 95 -16.64 -7.55 0.01
CA THR A 95 -16.52 -8.03 1.39
C THR A 95 -15.47 -9.13 1.53
N GLU A 96 -15.43 -10.09 0.64
CA GLU A 96 -14.43 -11.18 0.67
C GLU A 96 -13.01 -10.66 0.42
N ASN A 97 -12.82 -9.70 -0.51
CA ASN A 97 -11.53 -9.02 -0.69
C ASN A 97 -11.03 -8.35 0.60
N LEU A 98 -11.94 -7.77 1.39
CA LEU A 98 -11.59 -7.11 2.66
C LEU A 98 -11.32 -8.09 3.81
N THR A 99 -11.85 -9.31 3.75
CA THR A 99 -11.82 -10.24 4.89
C THR A 99 -10.78 -11.34 4.76
N ILE A 100 -10.47 -11.79 3.54
CA ILE A 100 -9.63 -12.97 3.30
C ILE A 100 -8.25 -12.88 3.99
N ALA A 101 -7.56 -11.75 3.89
CA ALA A 101 -6.26 -11.58 4.51
C ALA A 101 -6.35 -11.51 6.04
N GLN A 102 -7.38 -10.87 6.57
CA GLN A 102 -7.63 -10.79 8.01
C GLN A 102 -7.79 -12.19 8.63
N ILE A 103 -8.54 -13.07 7.94
CA ILE A 103 -8.79 -14.45 8.40
C ILE A 103 -7.52 -15.30 8.24
N LYS A 104 -6.91 -15.27 7.04
CA LYS A 104 -5.80 -16.18 6.70
C LYS A 104 -4.47 -15.79 7.35
N VAL A 105 -4.22 -14.50 7.57
CA VAL A 105 -2.94 -13.98 8.06
C VAL A 105 -3.01 -13.57 9.52
N LEU A 106 -4.08 -12.86 9.94
CA LEU A 106 -4.24 -12.39 11.31
C LEU A 106 -5.01 -13.37 12.20
N GLY A 107 -5.61 -14.42 11.63
CA GLY A 107 -6.38 -15.42 12.39
C GLY A 107 -7.70 -14.88 12.98
N ARG A 108 -8.20 -13.74 12.46
CA ARG A 108 -9.50 -13.20 12.91
C ARG A 108 -10.64 -14.16 12.56
N SER A 109 -11.67 -14.18 13.40
CA SER A 109 -12.92 -14.86 13.05
C SER A 109 -13.59 -14.20 11.84
N GLN A 110 -14.52 -14.90 11.20
CA GLN A 110 -15.26 -14.35 10.06
C GLN A 110 -16.05 -13.09 10.46
N ASP A 111 -16.66 -13.10 11.64
CA ASP A 111 -17.47 -11.97 12.13
C ASP A 111 -16.60 -10.74 12.44
N GLU A 112 -15.46 -10.92 13.11
CA GLU A 112 -14.49 -9.85 13.35
C GLU A 112 -13.93 -9.27 12.05
N ALA A 113 -13.52 -10.14 11.13
CA ALA A 113 -12.99 -9.72 9.83
C ALA A 113 -14.03 -8.96 9.02
N ARG A 114 -15.28 -9.43 9.00
CA ARG A 114 -16.41 -8.79 8.32
C ARG A 114 -16.72 -7.43 8.94
N ALA A 115 -16.85 -7.35 10.26
CA ALA A 115 -17.11 -6.09 10.96
C ALA A 115 -16.03 -5.06 10.67
N ARG A 116 -14.75 -5.45 10.74
CA ARG A 116 -13.62 -4.59 10.43
C ARG A 116 -13.61 -4.16 8.97
N GLY A 117 -13.81 -5.09 8.04
CA GLY A 117 -13.87 -4.82 6.61
C GLY A 117 -14.97 -3.83 6.25
N LEU A 118 -16.18 -4.02 6.76
CA LEU A 118 -17.30 -3.11 6.52
C LEU A 118 -17.06 -1.71 7.08
N LYS A 119 -16.42 -1.60 8.26
CA LYS A 119 -16.02 -0.30 8.83
C LYS A 119 -15.02 0.42 7.92
N MET A 120 -14.07 -0.28 7.31
CA MET A 120 -13.14 0.31 6.36
C MET A 120 -13.81 0.66 5.02
N LEU A 121 -14.77 -0.14 4.60
CA LEU A 121 -15.57 0.15 3.40
C LEU A 121 -16.44 1.40 3.56
N GLU A 122 -17.04 1.58 4.74
CA GLU A 122 -17.76 2.81 5.11
C GLU A 122 -16.84 4.04 5.04
N ARG A 123 -15.62 3.92 5.56
CA ARG A 123 -14.63 4.98 5.58
C ARG A 123 -14.24 5.49 4.19
N VAL A 124 -14.30 4.63 3.18
CA VAL A 124 -14.05 4.99 1.78
C VAL A 124 -15.35 5.28 0.98
N GLY A 125 -16.50 5.35 1.66
CA GLY A 125 -17.78 5.73 1.06
C GLY A 125 -18.42 4.67 0.16
N LEU A 126 -18.12 3.37 0.37
CA LEU A 126 -18.54 2.31 -0.53
C LEU A 126 -19.41 1.21 0.11
N THR A 127 -20.05 1.49 1.23
CA THR A 127 -20.88 0.51 1.97
C THR A 127 -21.96 -0.15 1.09
N ALA A 128 -22.57 0.62 0.18
CA ALA A 128 -23.58 0.10 -0.75
C ALA A 128 -23.05 -0.92 -1.77
N HIS A 129 -21.71 -1.04 -1.88
CA HIS A 129 -21.05 -1.88 -2.88
C HIS A 129 -20.47 -3.19 -2.29
N LYS A 130 -20.75 -3.49 -1.03
CA LYS A 130 -20.16 -4.60 -0.26
C LYS A 130 -20.29 -5.99 -0.91
N ASP A 131 -21.39 -6.22 -1.64
CA ASP A 131 -21.70 -7.51 -2.25
C ASP A 131 -21.37 -7.55 -3.76
N LYS A 132 -20.83 -6.45 -4.31
CA LYS A 132 -20.38 -6.38 -5.72
C LYS A 132 -19.03 -7.07 -5.89
N TYR A 133 -18.76 -7.42 -7.15
CA TYR A 133 -17.45 -7.92 -7.59
C TYR A 133 -16.63 -6.79 -8.23
N PRO A 134 -15.29 -6.88 -8.25
CA PRO A 134 -14.44 -5.83 -8.84
C PRO A 134 -14.85 -5.38 -10.23
N GLY A 135 -15.23 -6.30 -11.13
CA GLY A 135 -15.68 -5.99 -12.49
C GLY A 135 -16.98 -5.17 -12.58
N GLN A 136 -17.70 -4.99 -11.46
CA GLN A 136 -18.92 -4.17 -11.37
C GLN A 136 -18.66 -2.77 -10.81
N LEU A 137 -17.38 -2.44 -10.56
CA LEU A 137 -16.95 -1.19 -9.97
C LEU A 137 -16.18 -0.33 -10.98
N SER A 138 -16.29 0.99 -10.86
CA SER A 138 -15.40 1.93 -11.57
C SER A 138 -13.96 1.81 -11.07
N GLY A 139 -12.99 2.30 -11.82
CA GLY A 139 -11.58 2.31 -11.41
C GLY A 139 -11.35 3.00 -10.06
N GLY A 140 -11.96 4.17 -9.84
CA GLY A 140 -11.89 4.89 -8.57
C GLY A 140 -12.53 4.13 -7.42
N GLN A 141 -13.64 3.42 -7.66
CA GLN A 141 -14.25 2.53 -6.67
C GLN A 141 -13.35 1.35 -6.35
N GLN A 142 -12.75 0.71 -7.36
CA GLN A 142 -11.81 -0.40 -7.14
C GLN A 142 -10.59 0.05 -6.32
N GLN A 143 -10.04 1.24 -6.61
CA GLN A 143 -8.92 1.78 -5.86
C GLN A 143 -9.30 2.06 -4.40
N ARG A 144 -10.47 2.63 -4.15
CA ARG A 144 -10.95 2.84 -2.77
C ARG A 144 -11.18 1.52 -2.02
N VAL A 145 -11.66 0.48 -2.71
CA VAL A 145 -11.73 -0.88 -2.12
C VAL A 145 -10.33 -1.41 -1.80
N ALA A 146 -9.34 -1.20 -2.68
CA ALA A 146 -7.96 -1.61 -2.43
C ALA A 146 -7.36 -0.90 -1.19
N ILE A 147 -7.65 0.39 -1.01
CA ILE A 147 -7.29 1.14 0.20
C ILE A 147 -7.98 0.56 1.44
N ALA A 148 -9.30 0.31 1.38
CA ALA A 148 -10.05 -0.27 2.49
C ALA A 148 -9.54 -1.67 2.85
N ARG A 149 -9.15 -2.48 1.86
CA ARG A 149 -8.52 -3.80 2.05
C ARG A 149 -7.22 -3.70 2.84
N ALA A 150 -6.35 -2.78 2.44
CA ALA A 150 -5.09 -2.55 3.16
C ALA A 150 -5.34 -2.07 4.60
N LEU A 151 -6.25 -1.13 4.80
CA LEU A 151 -6.63 -0.60 6.13
C LEU A 151 -7.27 -1.65 7.04
N SER A 152 -7.93 -2.66 6.48
CA SER A 152 -8.55 -3.75 7.24
C SER A 152 -7.55 -4.60 8.01
N MET A 153 -6.27 -4.57 7.61
CA MET A 153 -5.16 -5.26 8.29
C MET A 153 -4.59 -4.48 9.48
N ASP A 154 -5.10 -3.29 9.79
CA ASP A 154 -4.57 -2.37 10.82
C ASP A 154 -3.08 -2.04 10.63
N PRO A 155 -2.69 -1.56 9.44
CA PRO A 155 -1.30 -1.29 9.14
C PRO A 155 -0.75 -0.11 9.94
N ILE A 156 0.56 -0.14 10.22
CA ILE A 156 1.28 0.97 10.86
C ILE A 156 1.77 2.00 9.85
N VAL A 157 1.85 1.62 8.58
CA VAL A 157 2.26 2.46 7.46
C VAL A 157 1.51 2.04 6.19
N MET A 158 1.20 3.01 5.35
CA MET A 158 0.58 2.80 4.04
C MET A 158 1.55 3.20 2.93
N LEU A 159 1.75 2.32 1.98
CA LEU A 159 2.54 2.53 0.78
C LEU A 159 1.60 2.65 -0.42
N PHE A 160 1.76 3.70 -1.22
CA PHE A 160 0.96 3.96 -2.42
C PHE A 160 1.87 4.03 -3.65
N ASP A 161 1.73 3.08 -4.56
CA ASP A 161 2.48 3.03 -5.82
C ASP A 161 1.59 3.55 -6.96
N GLU A 162 1.76 4.82 -7.30
CA GLU A 162 1.00 5.53 -8.34
C GLU A 162 -0.54 5.35 -8.22
N PRO A 163 -1.16 5.70 -7.08
CA PRO A 163 -2.53 5.30 -6.76
C PRO A 163 -3.61 5.90 -7.68
N THR A 164 -3.29 6.92 -8.44
CA THR A 164 -4.24 7.64 -9.32
C THR A 164 -3.94 7.50 -10.80
N SER A 165 -2.77 6.96 -11.18
CA SER A 165 -2.29 6.98 -12.58
C SER A 165 -3.11 6.10 -13.55
N ALA A 166 -3.84 5.11 -13.03
CA ALA A 166 -4.73 4.24 -13.82
C ALA A 166 -6.20 4.70 -13.81
N LEU A 167 -6.48 5.91 -13.30
CA LEU A 167 -7.84 6.44 -13.13
C LEU A 167 -8.15 7.52 -14.16
N ASP A 168 -9.43 7.59 -14.54
CA ASP A 168 -9.96 8.74 -15.26
C ASP A 168 -9.87 10.00 -14.37
N PRO A 169 -9.59 11.19 -14.92
CA PRO A 169 -9.38 12.42 -14.15
C PRO A 169 -10.52 12.75 -13.17
N GLU A 170 -11.76 12.47 -13.56
CA GLU A 170 -12.94 12.70 -12.72
C GLU A 170 -13.02 11.80 -11.46
N MET A 171 -12.29 10.67 -11.46
CA MET A 171 -12.26 9.72 -10.34
C MET A 171 -11.10 9.96 -9.37
N VAL A 172 -10.11 10.75 -9.76
CA VAL A 172 -8.89 11.00 -8.97
C VAL A 172 -9.20 11.68 -7.65
N GLY A 173 -10.11 12.68 -7.65
CA GLY A 173 -10.47 13.45 -6.46
C GLY A 173 -10.94 12.59 -5.30
N GLU A 174 -11.83 11.64 -5.56
CA GLU A 174 -12.38 10.76 -4.52
C GLU A 174 -11.31 9.87 -3.84
N VAL A 175 -10.31 9.44 -4.61
CA VAL A 175 -9.18 8.65 -4.06
C VAL A 175 -8.25 9.53 -3.25
N LEU A 176 -7.94 10.74 -3.74
CA LEU A 176 -7.12 11.71 -3.02
C LEU A 176 -7.78 12.16 -1.71
N ASP A 177 -9.10 12.36 -1.68
CA ASP A 177 -9.84 12.73 -0.47
C ASP A 177 -9.70 11.67 0.62
N VAL A 178 -9.76 10.39 0.26
CA VAL A 178 -9.50 9.28 1.19
C VAL A 178 -8.06 9.36 1.71
N MET A 179 -7.07 9.56 0.84
CA MET A 179 -5.65 9.65 1.24
C MET A 179 -5.39 10.86 2.15
N VAL A 180 -5.97 12.02 1.84
CA VAL A 180 -5.89 13.23 2.68
C VAL A 180 -6.54 12.98 4.05
N GLY A 181 -7.67 12.28 4.09
CA GLY A 181 -8.30 11.85 5.34
C GLY A 181 -7.36 11.02 6.21
N LEU A 182 -6.69 10.02 5.63
CA LEU A 182 -5.70 9.20 6.32
C LEU A 182 -4.51 10.03 6.86
N ALA A 183 -4.02 10.97 6.06
CA ALA A 183 -2.94 11.87 6.47
C ALA A 183 -3.33 12.73 7.68
N LYS A 184 -4.53 13.32 7.66
CA LYS A 184 -5.07 14.12 8.77
C LYS A 184 -5.24 13.32 10.06
N GLU A 185 -5.46 12.03 9.96
CA GLU A 185 -5.55 11.13 11.12
C GLU A 185 -4.18 10.65 11.62
N GLY A 186 -3.08 11.11 11.01
CA GLY A 186 -1.71 10.79 11.41
C GLY A 186 -1.19 9.45 10.88
N MET A 187 -1.80 8.89 9.83
CA MET A 187 -1.26 7.71 9.16
C MET A 187 0.09 8.03 8.53
N THR A 188 1.11 7.21 8.83
CA THR A 188 2.39 7.31 8.15
C THR A 188 2.24 6.78 6.72
N MET A 189 2.66 7.57 5.74
CA MET A 189 2.47 7.21 4.33
C MET A 189 3.70 7.50 3.48
N MET A 190 3.99 6.60 2.54
CA MET A 190 4.92 6.84 1.44
C MET A 190 4.14 6.72 0.13
N VAL A 191 4.16 7.76 -0.67
CA VAL A 191 3.39 7.86 -1.91
C VAL A 191 4.35 8.05 -3.08
N VAL A 192 4.26 7.22 -4.08
CA VAL A 192 4.98 7.36 -5.35
C VAL A 192 4.04 7.92 -6.39
N THR A 193 4.44 8.99 -7.07
CA THR A 193 3.69 9.57 -8.18
C THR A 193 4.63 10.15 -9.23
N HIS A 194 4.18 10.21 -10.47
CA HIS A 194 4.83 10.98 -11.54
C HIS A 194 4.14 12.34 -11.76
N GLU A 195 3.00 12.58 -11.13
CA GLU A 195 2.26 13.84 -11.20
C GLU A 195 2.89 14.83 -10.20
N MET A 196 3.29 15.99 -10.71
CA MET A 196 3.74 17.13 -9.93
C MET A 196 2.70 18.25 -10.07
N GLY A 197 1.62 18.15 -9.31
CA GLY A 197 0.59 19.17 -9.37
C GLY A 197 -0.28 19.20 -8.14
#